data_fc8e836dc5ebf7021a30587bfe9414f7
#
_entry.id   fc8e836dc5ebf7021a30587bfe9414f7
#
_cell.length_a   1.000
_cell.length_b   1.000
_cell.length_c   1.000
_cell.angle_alpha   90.00
_cell.angle_beta   90.00
_cell.angle_gamma   90.00
#
_symmetry.space_group_name_H-M   'P 1'
#
loop_
_entity.id
_entity.type
_entity.pdbx_description
1 polymer ?
#
loop_
_entity_poly.entity_id
_entity_poly.type
_entity_poly.pdbx_seq_one_letter_code
_entity_poly.pdbx_strand_id
1 'polypeptide(L)'
;HQVTAELVNSLQTEHEIQLSTPLPPALLPLLIKADKFVSGGNALDTAEFSRVYKPIGILPPDQYMAVVLQMTEGCSYNACTFCSFYRDRPFRVKSPTEFTAHIQAVRQFLAQGESLRRTIFLGDANSLVVSTSHLLPLLEIVHQHFEVALLGGIYAFLDGFNAERKSPQDYQKLAALGLKRIYIGLESGSQSLLQFLKKPGSPQEILQAVKVIKAGGVSVGI
;
A
#
# COMPACT_ATOMS: atom_id res chain seq x y z
N HIS A 1 -6.64 -16.76 -20.51
CA HIS A 1 -5.70 -17.88 -20.48
C HIS A 1 -5.72 -18.64 -21.81
N GLN A 2 -6.82 -19.33 -22.10
CA GLN A 2 -6.94 -20.16 -23.31
C GLN A 2 -6.70 -19.34 -24.58
N VAL A 3 -7.30 -18.15 -24.69
CA VAL A 3 -7.12 -17.23 -25.83
C VAL A 3 -5.68 -16.76 -26.00
N THR A 4 -4.95 -16.50 -24.91
CA THR A 4 -3.54 -16.05 -24.97
C THR A 4 -2.64 -17.18 -25.45
N ALA A 5 -2.84 -18.40 -24.95
CA ALA A 5 -2.09 -19.57 -25.36
C ALA A 5 -2.34 -19.93 -26.83
N GLU A 6 -3.60 -19.91 -27.27
CA GLU A 6 -3.97 -20.13 -28.66
C GLU A 6 -3.35 -19.07 -29.59
N LEU A 7 -3.40 -17.78 -29.20
CA LEU A 7 -2.80 -16.70 -29.97
C LEU A 7 -1.27 -16.85 -30.08
N VAL A 8 -0.59 -17.16 -28.97
CA VAL A 8 0.88 -17.37 -28.97
C VAL A 8 1.25 -18.55 -29.85
N ASN A 9 0.50 -19.66 -29.75
CA ASN A 9 0.75 -20.84 -30.57
C ASN A 9 0.56 -20.56 -32.07
N SER A 10 -0.55 -19.90 -32.44
CA SER A 10 -0.84 -19.53 -33.83
C SER A 10 0.19 -18.54 -34.40
N LEU A 11 0.71 -17.61 -33.59
CA LEU A 11 1.78 -16.68 -34.01
C LEU A 11 3.15 -17.37 -34.16
N GLN A 12 3.38 -18.48 -33.44
CA GLN A 12 4.63 -19.24 -33.55
C GLN A 12 4.62 -20.25 -34.70
N THR A 13 3.47 -20.77 -35.08
CA THR A 13 3.31 -21.80 -36.09
C THR A 13 3.09 -21.27 -37.52
N GLU A 14 2.96 -19.94 -37.70
CA GLU A 14 2.75 -19.25 -38.98
C GLU A 14 1.53 -19.72 -39.80
N HIS A 15 0.60 -20.53 -39.24
CA HIS A 15 -0.33 -21.28 -40.06
C HIS A 15 -1.77 -20.73 -40.12
N GLU A 16 -2.17 -19.78 -39.23
CA GLU A 16 -3.60 -19.41 -39.18
C GLU A 16 -3.92 -17.91 -39.08
N ILE A 17 -2.92 -17.03 -38.90
CA ILE A 17 -3.17 -15.60 -38.74
C ILE A 17 -2.53 -14.81 -39.89
N GLN A 18 -3.36 -14.28 -40.78
CA GLN A 18 -2.93 -13.24 -41.76
C GLN A 18 -2.95 -11.88 -41.06
N LEU A 19 -1.78 -11.36 -40.76
CA LEU A 19 -1.64 -10.02 -40.19
C LEU A 19 -1.70 -8.99 -41.30
N SER A 20 -2.59 -8.00 -41.19
CA SER A 20 -2.65 -6.85 -42.11
C SER A 20 -1.43 -5.91 -42.00
N THR A 21 -0.73 -6.01 -40.86
CA THR A 21 0.51 -5.25 -40.58
C THR A 21 1.49 -6.15 -39.81
N PRO A 22 2.80 -6.02 -40.05
CA PRO A 22 3.81 -6.76 -39.25
C PRO A 22 3.68 -6.47 -37.77
N LEU A 23 3.82 -7.51 -36.93
CA LEU A 23 3.86 -7.36 -35.50
C LEU A 23 5.08 -6.54 -35.07
N PRO A 24 4.92 -5.60 -34.14
CA PRO A 24 6.07 -4.99 -33.48
C PRO A 24 7.01 -6.07 -32.94
N PRO A 25 8.35 -5.99 -33.17
CA PRO A 25 9.28 -7.02 -32.76
C PRO A 25 9.23 -7.38 -31.27
N ALA A 26 8.85 -6.43 -30.42
CA ALA A 26 8.72 -6.63 -28.98
C ALA A 26 7.42 -7.34 -28.54
N LEU A 27 6.41 -7.46 -29.41
CA LEU A 27 5.10 -7.94 -29.01
C LEU A 27 5.08 -9.46 -28.76
N LEU A 28 5.64 -10.25 -29.67
CA LEU A 28 5.66 -11.71 -29.52
C LEU A 28 6.41 -12.17 -28.26
N PRO A 29 7.60 -11.65 -27.92
CA PRO A 29 8.25 -11.95 -26.64
C PRO A 29 7.40 -11.59 -25.41
N LEU A 30 6.63 -10.48 -25.46
CA LEU A 30 5.73 -10.09 -24.38
C LEU A 30 4.55 -11.06 -24.23
N LEU A 31 3.95 -11.49 -25.35
CA LEU A 31 2.86 -12.47 -25.33
C LEU A 31 3.33 -13.83 -24.80
N ILE A 32 4.51 -14.31 -25.21
CA ILE A 32 5.12 -15.53 -24.70
C ILE A 32 5.37 -15.42 -23.19
N LYS A 33 5.86 -14.27 -22.72
CA LYS A 33 6.07 -14.02 -21.29
C LYS A 33 4.75 -14.02 -20.52
N ALA A 34 3.72 -13.40 -21.06
CA ALA A 34 2.39 -13.38 -20.46
C ALA A 34 1.78 -14.80 -20.38
N ASP A 35 1.92 -15.61 -21.43
CA ASP A 35 1.44 -16.98 -21.43
C ASP A 35 2.16 -17.87 -20.41
N LYS A 36 3.49 -17.76 -20.34
CA LYS A 36 4.29 -18.45 -19.30
C LYS A 36 3.91 -18.04 -17.89
N PHE A 37 3.63 -16.75 -17.65
CA PHE A 37 3.19 -16.26 -16.35
C PHE A 37 1.86 -16.91 -15.95
N VAL A 38 0.90 -16.95 -16.86
CA VAL A 38 -0.42 -17.56 -16.62
C VAL A 38 -0.32 -19.07 -16.46
N SER A 39 0.57 -19.73 -17.21
CA SER A 39 0.71 -21.20 -17.22
C SER A 39 1.48 -21.79 -16.02
N GLY A 40 2.03 -20.98 -15.14
CA GLY A 40 2.77 -21.46 -13.96
C GLY A 40 3.57 -20.38 -13.22
N GLY A 41 3.73 -19.21 -13.80
CA GLY A 41 4.45 -18.08 -13.20
C GLY A 41 3.78 -17.51 -11.94
N ASN A 42 2.46 -17.68 -11.82
CA ASN A 42 1.70 -17.23 -10.65
C ASN A 42 2.20 -17.82 -9.33
N ALA A 43 2.62 -19.08 -9.31
CA ALA A 43 3.14 -19.72 -8.10
C ALA A 43 4.48 -19.13 -7.66
N LEU A 44 5.36 -18.82 -8.62
CA LEU A 44 6.65 -18.17 -8.35
C LEU A 44 6.46 -16.73 -7.90
N ASP A 45 5.59 -15.98 -8.56
CA ASP A 45 5.25 -14.59 -8.20
C ASP A 45 4.62 -14.51 -6.80
N THR A 46 3.71 -15.43 -6.46
CA THR A 46 3.12 -15.54 -5.12
C THR A 46 4.18 -15.84 -4.06
N ALA A 47 5.12 -16.71 -4.35
CA ALA A 47 6.22 -17.04 -3.44
C ALA A 47 7.16 -15.84 -3.23
N GLU A 48 7.49 -15.12 -4.29
CA GLU A 48 8.29 -13.89 -4.23
C GLU A 48 7.56 -12.78 -3.47
N PHE A 49 6.27 -12.56 -3.76
CA PHE A 49 5.43 -11.62 -3.02
C PHE A 49 5.46 -11.93 -1.51
N SER A 50 5.32 -13.18 -1.13
CA SER A 50 5.29 -13.60 0.28
C SER A 50 6.64 -13.45 1.00
N ARG A 51 7.75 -13.36 0.25
CA ARG A 51 9.08 -13.04 0.81
C ARG A 51 9.24 -11.54 1.08
N VAL A 52 8.61 -10.69 0.25
CA VAL A 52 8.71 -9.24 0.34
C VAL A 52 7.68 -8.66 1.31
N TYR A 53 6.46 -9.17 1.25
CA TYR A 53 5.32 -8.64 2.00
C TYR A 53 4.77 -9.65 3.02
N LYS A 54 4.44 -9.14 4.19
CA LYS A 54 3.41 -9.78 5.02
C LYS A 54 2.05 -9.61 4.34
N PRO A 55 1.06 -10.47 4.59
CA PRO A 55 -0.26 -10.35 3.97
C PRO A 55 -0.82 -8.93 4.11
N ILE A 56 -1.12 -8.30 2.97
CA ILE A 56 -1.76 -6.99 2.91
C ILE A 56 -3.26 -7.23 2.96
N GLY A 57 -3.87 -6.98 4.13
CA GLY A 57 -5.28 -7.30 4.35
C GLY A 57 -6.24 -6.34 3.66
N ILE A 58 -5.89 -5.06 3.59
CA ILE A 58 -6.75 -4.01 3.03
C ILE A 58 -5.93 -2.84 2.50
N LEU A 59 -6.40 -2.27 1.40
CA LEU A 59 -5.99 -0.96 0.89
C LEU A 59 -7.24 -0.15 0.52
N PRO A 60 -7.22 1.18 0.65
CA PRO A 60 -8.27 2.01 0.07
C PRO A 60 -8.35 1.79 -1.45
N PRO A 61 -9.55 1.80 -2.06
CA PRO A 61 -9.71 1.52 -3.49
C PRO A 61 -8.89 2.42 -4.40
N ASP A 62 -8.71 3.68 -4.04
CA ASP A 62 -7.88 4.65 -4.77
C ASP A 62 -6.37 4.44 -4.57
N GLN A 63 -5.97 3.45 -3.76
CA GLN A 63 -4.56 3.08 -3.48
C GLN A 63 -4.16 1.71 -4.05
N TYR A 64 -4.99 1.07 -4.89
CA TYR A 64 -4.65 -0.22 -5.48
C TYR A 64 -3.43 -0.16 -6.43
N MET A 65 -3.10 1.02 -6.94
CA MET A 65 -1.90 1.25 -7.73
C MET A 65 -0.75 1.88 -6.93
N ALA A 66 -0.78 1.77 -5.60
CA ALA A 66 0.30 2.27 -4.76
C ALA A 66 1.53 1.33 -4.75
N VAL A 67 2.69 1.90 -4.50
CA VAL A 67 3.81 1.18 -3.91
C VAL A 67 3.51 1.03 -2.42
N VAL A 68 3.25 -0.18 -1.96
CA VAL A 68 3.01 -0.43 -0.53
C VAL A 68 4.36 -0.62 0.17
N LEU A 69 4.61 0.18 1.18
CA LEU A 69 5.80 0.08 2.02
C LEU A 69 5.37 -0.26 3.46
N GLN A 70 5.61 -1.49 3.88
CA GLN A 70 5.29 -1.94 5.23
C GLN A 70 6.33 -1.42 6.23
N MET A 71 6.20 -0.15 6.60
CA MET A 71 7.01 0.49 7.63
C MET A 71 6.72 -0.10 9.02
N THR A 72 5.47 -0.46 9.26
CA THR A 72 5.02 -1.21 10.42
C THR A 72 4.48 -2.58 10.00
N GLU A 73 4.37 -3.50 10.93
CA GLU A 73 3.70 -4.78 10.76
C GLU A 73 2.61 -4.93 11.82
N GLY A 74 1.48 -5.49 11.41
CA GLY A 74 0.36 -5.72 12.31
C GLY A 74 -0.48 -4.46 12.60
N CYS A 75 -1.35 -4.58 13.60
CA CYS A 75 -2.21 -3.51 14.10
C CYS A 75 -1.94 -3.24 15.57
N SER A 76 -1.75 -1.98 15.94
CA SER A 76 -1.44 -1.56 17.32
C SER A 76 -2.56 -1.84 18.32
N TYR A 77 -3.81 -1.99 17.85
CA TYR A 77 -4.95 -2.35 18.68
C TYR A 77 -5.34 -3.83 18.54
N ASN A 78 -5.57 -4.30 17.34
CA ASN A 78 -5.80 -5.69 16.91
C ASN A 78 -6.90 -6.47 17.66
N ALA A 79 -7.91 -5.79 18.23
CA ALA A 79 -8.98 -6.41 19.02
C ALA A 79 -10.40 -6.15 18.50
N CYS A 80 -10.56 -5.44 17.37
CA CYS A 80 -11.87 -5.23 16.75
C CYS A 80 -12.51 -6.57 16.36
N THR A 81 -13.81 -6.75 16.65
CA THR A 81 -14.49 -8.04 16.46
C THR A 81 -14.67 -8.43 15.00
N PHE A 82 -14.75 -7.45 14.10
CA PHE A 82 -14.95 -7.63 12.68
C PHE A 82 -13.65 -7.79 11.88
N CYS A 83 -12.49 -7.45 12.47
CA CYS A 83 -11.21 -7.45 11.77
C CYS A 83 -10.34 -8.64 12.18
N SER A 84 -9.85 -9.38 11.18
CA SER A 84 -8.93 -10.51 11.37
C SER A 84 -7.59 -10.35 10.62
N PHE A 85 -7.40 -9.25 9.90
CA PHE A 85 -6.29 -9.07 8.95
C PHE A 85 -4.89 -9.13 9.55
N TYR A 86 -4.76 -8.82 10.84
CA TYR A 86 -3.46 -8.66 11.50
C TYR A 86 -3.28 -9.56 12.73
N ARG A 87 -4.15 -10.57 12.91
CA ARG A 87 -4.10 -11.46 14.08
C ARG A 87 -2.96 -12.48 14.01
N ASP A 88 -2.39 -12.65 12.84
CA ASP A 88 -1.27 -13.55 12.56
C ASP A 88 0.08 -13.00 13.04
N ARG A 89 0.14 -11.72 13.45
CA ARG A 89 1.40 -11.06 13.82
C ARG A 89 1.23 -9.95 14.88
N PRO A 90 2.24 -9.76 15.76
CA PRO A 90 2.26 -8.64 16.69
C PRO A 90 2.52 -7.32 15.93
N PHE A 91 2.08 -6.21 16.54
CA PHE A 91 2.46 -4.89 16.06
C PHE A 91 3.94 -4.62 16.32
N ARG A 92 4.64 -4.19 15.31
CA ARG A 92 6.02 -3.69 15.43
C ARG A 92 6.33 -2.62 14.39
N VAL A 93 7.32 -1.80 14.66
CA VAL A 93 7.88 -0.83 13.74
C VAL A 93 9.22 -1.34 13.25
N LYS A 94 9.46 -1.30 11.94
CA LYS A 94 10.78 -1.65 11.38
C LYS A 94 11.82 -0.62 11.79
N SER A 95 13.02 -1.07 12.09
CA SER A 95 14.18 -0.19 12.22
C SER A 95 14.50 0.46 10.86
N PRO A 96 15.25 1.57 10.82
CA PRO A 96 15.70 2.17 9.57
C PRO A 96 16.37 1.18 8.62
N THR A 97 17.23 0.31 9.14
CA THR A 97 17.91 -0.74 8.34
C THR A 97 16.93 -1.75 7.76
N GLU A 98 15.99 -2.26 8.57
CA GLU A 98 14.96 -3.21 8.09
C GLU A 98 14.05 -2.55 7.07
N PHE A 99 13.70 -1.27 7.27
CA PHE A 99 12.84 -0.55 6.34
C PHE A 99 13.54 -0.28 5.01
N THR A 100 14.81 0.08 5.02
CA THR A 100 15.64 0.21 3.81
C THR A 100 15.71 -1.11 3.04
N ALA A 101 15.98 -2.22 3.73
CA ALA A 101 16.01 -3.55 3.12
C ALA A 101 14.64 -3.92 2.51
N HIS A 102 13.53 -3.61 3.21
CA HIS A 102 12.19 -3.81 2.69
C HIS A 102 11.93 -3.00 1.41
N ILE A 103 12.29 -1.71 1.38
CA ILE A 103 12.16 -0.86 0.19
C ILE A 103 12.93 -1.44 -1.00
N GLN A 104 14.16 -1.88 -0.77
CA GLN A 104 14.98 -2.49 -1.82
C GLN A 104 14.34 -3.78 -2.37
N ALA A 105 13.83 -4.64 -1.48
CA ALA A 105 13.11 -5.84 -1.87
C ALA A 105 11.84 -5.54 -2.65
N VAL A 106 11.07 -4.52 -2.25
CA VAL A 106 9.86 -4.05 -2.97
C VAL A 106 10.23 -3.57 -4.38
N ARG A 107 11.25 -2.75 -4.52
CA ARG A 107 11.70 -2.25 -5.83
C ARG A 107 12.18 -3.38 -6.74
N GLN A 108 12.94 -4.32 -6.20
CA GLN A 108 13.38 -5.49 -6.95
C GLN A 108 12.21 -6.35 -7.41
N PHE A 109 11.22 -6.57 -6.54
CA PHE A 109 10.00 -7.31 -6.86
C PHE A 109 9.16 -6.62 -7.93
N LEU A 110 8.94 -5.30 -7.80
CA LEU A 110 8.17 -4.53 -8.77
C LEU A 110 8.90 -4.39 -10.11
N ALA A 111 10.22 -4.27 -10.11
CA ALA A 111 11.05 -4.08 -11.29
C ALA A 111 10.47 -3.02 -12.24
N GLN A 112 10.20 -3.35 -13.50
CA GLN A 112 9.57 -2.43 -14.46
C GLN A 112 8.12 -2.06 -14.10
N GLY A 113 7.43 -2.86 -13.29
CA GLY A 113 6.08 -2.57 -12.78
C GLY A 113 6.04 -1.38 -11.81
N GLU A 114 7.19 -0.89 -11.32
CA GLU A 114 7.26 0.34 -10.53
C GLU A 114 6.73 1.55 -11.35
N SER A 115 6.95 1.58 -12.65
CA SER A 115 6.45 2.65 -13.55
C SER A 115 4.92 2.74 -13.64
N LEU A 116 4.21 1.69 -13.27
CA LEU A 116 2.75 1.66 -13.24
C LEU A 116 2.18 2.21 -11.92
N ARG A 117 3.03 2.43 -10.93
CA ARG A 117 2.59 2.89 -9.62
C ARG A 117 2.28 4.38 -9.64
N ARG A 118 1.32 4.78 -8.79
CA ARG A 118 0.76 6.14 -8.77
C ARG A 118 0.96 6.87 -7.46
N THR A 119 1.14 6.13 -6.38
CA THR A 119 1.23 6.66 -5.02
C THR A 119 2.14 5.77 -4.19
N ILE A 120 2.50 6.22 -2.98
CA ILE A 120 3.15 5.42 -1.95
C ILE A 120 2.15 5.23 -0.81
N PHE A 121 1.94 3.99 -0.36
CA PHE A 121 1.10 3.69 0.79
C PHE A 121 1.92 3.09 1.93
N LEU A 122 1.93 3.76 3.08
CA LEU A 122 2.62 3.25 4.27
C LEU A 122 1.74 2.23 5.01
N GLY A 123 2.13 0.98 4.94
CA GLY A 123 1.47 -0.14 5.65
C GLY A 123 2.10 -0.36 7.04
N ASP A 124 1.51 -1.18 7.89
CA ASP A 124 0.25 -1.91 7.72
C ASP A 124 -0.97 -1.06 8.19
N ALA A 125 -1.69 -1.55 9.20
CA ALA A 125 -2.99 -1.02 9.64
C ALA A 125 -2.95 0.39 10.24
N ASN A 126 -1.86 0.78 10.88
CA ASN A 126 -1.79 2.00 11.68
C ASN A 126 -0.35 2.55 11.74
N SER A 127 0.25 2.75 10.57
CA SER A 127 1.65 3.17 10.47
C SER A 127 1.90 4.53 11.12
N LEU A 128 0.93 5.42 11.13
CA LEU A 128 1.08 6.77 11.69
C LEU A 128 0.89 6.85 13.21
N VAL A 129 0.64 5.74 13.91
CA VAL A 129 0.66 5.74 15.40
C VAL A 129 2.06 6.00 15.94
N VAL A 130 3.07 5.72 15.16
CA VAL A 130 4.49 5.96 15.48
C VAL A 130 4.72 7.46 15.71
N SER A 131 5.53 7.82 16.72
CA SER A 131 5.81 9.21 17.03
C SER A 131 6.46 9.94 15.86
N THR A 132 6.21 11.23 15.73
CA THR A 132 6.74 12.05 14.63
C THR A 132 8.27 11.97 14.56
N SER A 133 8.96 11.97 15.70
CA SER A 133 10.42 11.84 15.76
C SER A 133 10.97 10.54 15.18
N HIS A 134 10.20 9.45 15.23
CA HIS A 134 10.56 8.17 14.61
C HIS A 134 10.09 8.08 13.15
N LEU A 135 8.99 8.78 12.78
CA LEU A 135 8.49 8.78 11.41
C LEU A 135 9.40 9.55 10.45
N LEU A 136 9.91 10.73 10.89
CA LEU A 136 10.70 11.60 10.01
C LEU A 136 11.90 10.88 9.37
N PRO A 137 12.78 10.17 10.12
CA PRO A 137 13.88 9.45 9.51
C PRO A 137 13.43 8.35 8.54
N LEU A 138 12.30 7.67 8.81
CA LEU A 138 11.77 6.64 7.92
C LEU A 138 11.21 7.25 6.62
N LEU A 139 10.57 8.43 6.69
CA LEU A 139 10.13 9.14 5.49
C LEU A 139 11.31 9.68 4.67
N GLU A 140 12.39 10.12 5.31
CA GLU A 140 13.63 10.50 4.62
C GLU A 140 14.19 9.30 3.81
N ILE A 141 14.15 8.08 4.37
CA ILE A 141 14.55 6.87 3.63
C ILE A 141 13.64 6.67 2.41
N VAL A 142 12.33 6.91 2.51
CA VAL A 142 11.44 6.85 1.34
C VAL A 142 11.90 7.81 0.25
N HIS A 143 12.23 9.05 0.60
CA HIS A 143 12.75 10.06 -0.34
C HIS A 143 14.11 9.70 -0.96
N GLN A 144 14.95 8.92 -0.28
CA GLN A 144 16.21 8.44 -0.84
C GLN A 144 16.00 7.39 -1.95
N HIS A 145 14.83 6.73 -1.98
CA HIS A 145 14.54 5.65 -2.90
C HIS A 145 13.48 5.96 -3.95
N PHE A 146 12.62 6.95 -3.71
CA PHE A 146 11.51 7.32 -4.59
C PHE A 146 11.39 8.83 -4.76
N GLU A 147 11.07 9.25 -5.97
CA GLU A 147 10.64 10.61 -6.27
C GLU A 147 9.17 10.79 -5.82
N VAL A 148 8.98 11.04 -4.53
CA VAL A 148 7.65 11.07 -3.88
C VAL A 148 6.68 12.00 -4.59
N ALA A 149 7.16 13.14 -5.10
CA ALA A 149 6.32 14.10 -5.84
C ALA A 149 5.79 13.53 -7.16
N LEU A 150 6.60 12.75 -7.89
CA LEU A 150 6.19 12.10 -9.13
C LEU A 150 5.22 10.96 -8.90
N LEU A 151 5.31 10.30 -7.73
CA LEU A 151 4.39 9.26 -7.28
C LEU A 151 3.14 9.84 -6.58
N GLY A 152 2.80 11.13 -6.78
CA GLY A 152 1.59 11.71 -6.24
C GLY A 152 1.49 11.80 -4.72
N GLY A 153 2.55 11.42 -3.99
CA GLY A 153 2.67 11.55 -2.54
C GLY A 153 2.45 10.28 -1.74
N ILE A 154 2.42 10.45 -0.42
CA ILE A 154 2.34 9.39 0.58
C ILE A 154 0.94 9.35 1.19
N TYR A 155 0.45 8.13 1.41
CA TYR A 155 -0.85 7.82 1.98
C TYR A 155 -0.70 6.79 3.09
N ALA A 156 -1.57 6.80 4.09
CA ALA A 156 -1.48 5.87 5.22
C ALA A 156 -2.81 5.70 5.95
N PHE A 157 -2.92 4.64 6.73
CA PHE A 157 -3.96 4.51 7.74
C PHE A 157 -3.54 5.12 9.07
N LEU A 158 -4.53 5.63 9.80
CA LEU A 158 -4.41 6.05 11.20
C LEU A 158 -5.71 5.78 11.93
N ASP A 159 -5.64 5.17 13.09
CA ASP A 159 -6.79 5.06 13.99
C ASP A 159 -7.13 6.43 14.59
N GLY A 160 -8.42 6.79 14.53
CA GLY A 160 -8.89 8.10 14.98
C GLY A 160 -8.55 8.42 16.42
N PHE A 161 -8.58 7.42 17.30
CA PHE A 161 -8.26 7.59 18.74
C PHE A 161 -6.77 7.79 19.05
N ASN A 162 -5.88 7.61 18.06
CA ASN A 162 -4.45 7.88 18.20
C ASN A 162 -4.02 9.20 17.53
N ALA A 163 -4.87 9.82 16.74
CA ALA A 163 -4.53 11.03 15.99
C ALA A 163 -4.25 12.24 16.89
N GLU A 164 -4.87 12.29 18.06
CA GLU A 164 -4.66 13.36 19.06
C GLU A 164 -3.23 13.39 19.65
N ARG A 165 -2.46 12.31 19.47
CA ARG A 165 -1.07 12.24 19.92
C ARG A 165 -0.12 13.11 19.08
N LYS A 166 -0.58 13.61 17.93
CA LYS A 166 0.16 14.50 17.04
C LYS A 166 -0.51 15.87 16.98
N SER A 167 0.30 16.91 17.05
CA SER A 167 -0.15 18.29 16.87
C SER A 167 -0.37 18.62 15.38
N PRO A 168 -1.09 19.70 15.05
CA PRO A 168 -1.12 20.22 13.69
C PRO A 168 0.26 20.46 13.08
N GLN A 169 1.22 20.91 13.90
CA GLN A 169 2.61 21.14 13.49
C GLN A 169 3.33 19.84 13.11
N ASP A 170 3.01 18.73 13.79
CA ASP A 170 3.53 17.43 13.41
C ASP A 170 2.99 17.01 12.04
N TYR A 171 1.70 17.19 11.80
CA TYR A 171 1.10 16.91 10.48
C TYR A 171 1.64 17.83 9.38
N GLN A 172 1.95 19.10 9.68
CA GLN A 172 2.61 20.02 8.75
C GLN A 172 3.99 19.48 8.33
N LYS A 173 4.80 19.00 9.28
CA LYS A 173 6.09 18.36 8.97
C LYS A 173 5.92 17.13 8.08
N LEU A 174 4.96 16.27 8.38
CA LEU A 174 4.67 15.09 7.58
C LEU A 174 4.13 15.46 6.18
N ALA A 175 3.29 16.51 6.08
CA ALA A 175 2.80 17.05 4.82
C ALA A 175 3.94 17.58 3.94
N ALA A 176 4.92 18.28 4.54
CA ALA A 176 6.11 18.76 3.85
C ALA A 176 6.95 17.61 3.27
N LEU A 177 6.92 16.43 3.89
CA LEU A 177 7.53 15.21 3.39
C LEU A 177 6.58 14.38 2.49
N GLY A 178 5.51 14.99 1.98
CA GLY A 178 4.65 14.39 0.97
C GLY A 178 3.47 13.57 1.49
N LEU A 179 3.17 13.57 2.79
CA LEU A 179 1.94 12.96 3.30
C LEU A 179 0.72 13.73 2.80
N LYS A 180 -0.07 13.13 1.91
CA LYS A 180 -1.21 13.76 1.23
C LYS A 180 -2.55 13.45 1.88
N ARG A 181 -2.74 12.20 2.28
CA ARG A 181 -4.02 11.75 2.85
C ARG A 181 -3.82 10.68 3.90
N ILE A 182 -4.64 10.77 4.93
CA ILE A 182 -4.78 9.75 5.97
C ILE A 182 -6.18 9.16 5.86
N TYR A 183 -6.28 7.84 5.91
CA TYR A 183 -7.56 7.12 5.97
C TYR A 183 -7.83 6.70 7.41
N ILE A 184 -9.03 7.02 7.88
CA ILE A 184 -9.49 6.72 9.24
C ILE A 184 -10.70 5.82 9.16
N GLY A 185 -10.65 4.64 9.79
CA GLY A 185 -11.79 3.78 9.97
C GLY A 185 -12.76 4.37 10.99
N LEU A 186 -13.84 5.00 10.54
CA LEU A 186 -14.93 5.47 11.41
C LEU A 186 -15.83 4.31 11.86
N GLU A 187 -16.09 3.37 10.97
CA GLU A 187 -16.99 2.22 11.10
C GLU A 187 -18.45 2.61 11.39
N SER A 188 -18.69 3.52 12.34
CA SER A 188 -20.03 4.01 12.66
C SER A 188 -20.01 5.35 13.40
N GLY A 189 -21.07 6.16 13.21
CA GLY A 189 -21.37 7.32 14.05
C GLY A 189 -22.06 6.98 15.38
N SER A 190 -22.37 5.70 15.63
CA SER A 190 -23.03 5.23 16.87
C SER A 190 -22.02 4.72 17.87
N GLN A 191 -21.94 5.36 19.06
CA GLN A 191 -21.05 4.93 20.13
C GLN A 191 -21.35 3.50 20.61
N SER A 192 -22.63 3.13 20.70
CA SER A 192 -23.03 1.78 21.13
C SER A 192 -22.59 0.72 20.12
N LEU A 193 -22.65 1.02 18.83
CA LEU A 193 -22.15 0.10 17.80
C LEU A 193 -20.63 0.00 17.82
N LEU A 194 -19.89 1.09 18.01
CA LEU A 194 -18.44 1.04 18.19
C LEU A 194 -18.02 0.16 19.37
N GLN A 195 -18.76 0.27 20.50
CA GLN A 195 -18.53 -0.60 21.67
C GLN A 195 -18.80 -2.07 21.35
N PHE A 196 -19.90 -2.38 20.66
CA PHE A 196 -20.22 -3.73 20.20
C PHE A 196 -19.14 -4.31 19.30
N LEU A 197 -18.62 -3.50 18.38
CA LEU A 197 -17.52 -3.86 17.50
C LEU A 197 -16.16 -3.91 18.19
N LYS A 198 -16.08 -3.55 19.47
CA LYS A 198 -14.82 -3.33 20.20
C LYS A 198 -13.88 -2.38 19.46
N LYS A 199 -14.42 -1.43 18.72
CA LYS A 199 -13.64 -0.36 18.10
C LYS A 199 -13.35 0.71 19.15
N PRO A 200 -12.10 1.06 19.45
CA PRO A 200 -11.76 2.07 20.43
C PRO A 200 -12.08 3.48 19.93
N GLY A 201 -12.25 4.39 20.87
CA GLY A 201 -12.57 5.78 20.59
C GLY A 201 -14.07 6.06 20.46
N SER A 202 -14.37 7.28 20.09
CA SER A 202 -15.72 7.80 19.91
C SER A 202 -15.83 8.60 18.61
N PRO A 203 -17.04 8.81 18.07
CA PRO A 203 -17.23 9.68 16.92
C PRO A 203 -16.69 11.11 17.13
N GLN A 204 -16.74 11.61 18.36
CA GLN A 204 -16.23 12.94 18.72
C GLN A 204 -14.69 12.98 18.65
N GLU A 205 -14.00 11.96 19.13
CA GLU A 205 -12.54 11.84 19.02
C GLU A 205 -12.12 11.77 17.55
N ILE A 206 -12.84 11.01 16.73
CA ILE A 206 -12.56 10.96 15.29
C ILE A 206 -12.78 12.32 14.62
N LEU A 207 -13.86 13.05 14.98
CA LEU A 207 -14.08 14.38 14.48
C LEU A 207 -12.95 15.35 14.87
N GLN A 208 -12.48 15.27 16.10
CA GLN A 208 -11.34 16.05 16.57
C GLN A 208 -10.05 15.66 15.83
N ALA A 209 -9.79 14.40 15.63
CA ALA A 209 -8.68 13.89 14.84
C ALA A 209 -8.68 14.48 13.42
N VAL A 210 -9.84 14.47 12.74
CA VAL A 210 -10.00 15.05 11.41
C VAL A 210 -9.66 16.54 11.40
N LYS A 211 -10.12 17.31 12.41
CA LYS A 211 -9.80 18.73 12.52
C LYS A 211 -8.29 18.97 12.66
N VAL A 212 -7.63 18.25 13.54
CA VAL A 212 -6.19 18.37 13.79
C VAL A 212 -5.37 18.00 12.54
N ILE A 213 -5.70 16.90 11.87
CA ILE A 213 -5.03 16.47 10.63
C ILE A 213 -5.19 17.52 9.53
N LYS A 214 -6.41 18.02 9.32
CA LYS A 214 -6.69 19.04 8.30
C LYS A 214 -6.01 20.36 8.60
N ALA A 215 -5.92 20.77 9.88
CA ALA A 215 -5.17 21.95 10.30
C ALA A 215 -3.67 21.81 10.01
N GLY A 216 -3.15 20.58 9.94
CA GLY A 216 -1.79 20.27 9.49
C GLY A 216 -1.62 20.18 7.98
N GLY A 217 -2.63 20.49 7.18
CA GLY A 217 -2.54 20.48 5.71
C GLY A 217 -2.68 19.12 5.05
N VAL A 218 -3.06 18.07 5.81
CA VAL A 218 -3.25 16.70 5.29
C VAL A 218 -4.73 16.44 5.06
N SER A 219 -5.09 15.81 3.94
CA SER A 219 -6.47 15.41 3.67
C SER A 219 -6.85 14.15 4.45
N VAL A 220 -8.16 13.95 4.67
CA VAL A 220 -8.67 12.77 5.38
C VAL A 220 -9.67 12.03 4.48
N GLY A 221 -9.54 10.72 4.41
CA GLY A 221 -10.53 9.78 3.90
C GLY A 221 -11.18 9.02 5.08
N ILE A 222 -12.46 8.70 4.94
CA ILE A 222 -13.23 7.92 5.94
C ILE A 222 -13.74 6.67 5.24
#